data_28a1ebaeb90d5f4b22458c13fc481ffb
#
_entry.id   28a1ebaeb90d5f4b22458c13fc481ffb
#
_cell.length_a   1.000
_cell.length_b   1.000
_cell.length_c   1.000
_cell.angle_alpha   90.00
_cell.angle_beta   90.00
_cell.angle_gamma   90.00
#
_symmetry.space_group_name_H-M   'P 1'
#
loop_
_entity.id
_entity.type
_entity.pdbx_description
1 polymer ?
#
loop_
_entity_poly.entity_id
_entity_poly.type
_entity_poly.pdbx_seq_one_letter_code
_entity_poly.pdbx_strand_id
1 'polypeptide(L)'
;ADQIMVPRTEVVAIDASDTLDEVLNIVEQRQHTRYPVYEEDLDHILGMLDAKALLRLIRSGETDWRSLVQPAVAIPESVSVEVAVQAMRAKQVQTVVLVDEHGGTSGILTADEVLYRLLGRWLGGGRQGTGESVRTLPAGNLLVSGLALVADVEDATGAELADDDYDTIGGFIMTRLGRIPRVGDRVDVTGYQFRVMAMDGRRVDRV
;
A
#
# COMPACT_ATOMS: atom_id res chain seq x y z
N ALA A 1 -14.21 -7.20 -3.07
CA ALA A 1 -13.21 -6.10 -3.05
C ALA A 1 -11.91 -6.51 -2.30
N ASP A 2 -11.95 -7.60 -1.60
CA ASP A 2 -10.88 -8.19 -0.77
C ASP A 2 -9.53 -8.36 -1.49
N GLN A 3 -9.55 -8.71 -2.78
CA GLN A 3 -8.32 -8.98 -3.57
C GLN A 3 -7.47 -7.74 -3.86
N ILE A 4 -8.00 -6.54 -3.65
CA ILE A 4 -7.31 -5.27 -3.98
C ILE A 4 -7.30 -4.28 -2.82
N MET A 5 -7.79 -4.67 -1.63
CA MET A 5 -7.76 -3.82 -0.44
C MET A 5 -6.35 -3.76 0.16
N VAL A 6 -6.11 -2.73 0.95
CA VAL A 6 -5.04 -2.73 1.94
C VAL A 6 -5.55 -3.54 3.13
N PRO A 7 -4.96 -4.70 3.44
CA PRO A 7 -5.45 -5.56 4.51
C PRO A 7 -5.27 -4.89 5.88
N ARG A 8 -6.11 -5.24 6.85
CA ARG A 8 -6.12 -4.69 8.23
C ARG A 8 -4.71 -4.61 8.85
N THR A 9 -3.89 -5.62 8.63
CA THR A 9 -2.53 -5.71 9.18
C THR A 9 -1.55 -4.69 8.59
N GLU A 10 -1.89 -4.08 7.47
CA GLU A 10 -1.08 -3.07 6.77
C GLU A 10 -1.69 -1.67 6.85
N VAL A 11 -2.91 -1.55 7.40
CA VAL A 11 -3.57 -0.25 7.57
C VAL A 11 -2.82 0.58 8.61
N VAL A 12 -2.36 1.74 8.19
CA VAL A 12 -1.85 2.77 9.11
C VAL A 12 -3.03 3.63 9.54
N ALA A 13 -3.39 3.57 10.80
CA ALA A 13 -4.50 4.31 11.38
C ALA A 13 -4.03 5.18 12.55
N ILE A 14 -4.87 6.12 12.98
CA ILE A 14 -4.63 7.07 14.07
C ILE A 14 -5.60 6.73 15.20
N ASP A 15 -5.10 6.63 16.42
CA ASP A 15 -5.93 6.49 17.61
C ASP A 15 -6.62 7.82 17.93
N ALA A 16 -7.92 7.78 18.24
CA ALA A 16 -8.66 8.98 18.60
C ALA A 16 -8.14 9.63 19.90
N SER A 17 -7.39 8.91 20.71
CA SER A 17 -6.72 9.44 21.92
C SER A 17 -5.40 10.14 21.63
N ASP A 18 -4.80 9.96 20.43
CA ASP A 18 -3.51 10.56 20.07
C ASP A 18 -3.53 12.09 20.19
N THR A 19 -2.43 12.65 20.65
CA THR A 19 -2.19 14.09 20.63
C THR A 19 -1.93 14.58 19.20
N LEU A 20 -2.08 15.90 18.95
CA LEU A 20 -1.77 16.47 17.65
C LEU A 20 -0.33 16.19 17.20
N ASP A 21 0.64 16.22 18.13
CA ASP A 21 2.05 15.97 17.82
C ASP A 21 2.28 14.50 17.40
N GLU A 22 1.62 13.55 18.05
CA GLU A 22 1.67 12.14 17.67
C GLU A 22 1.06 11.93 16.27
N VAL A 23 -0.10 12.52 15.99
CA VAL A 23 -0.73 12.49 14.67
C VAL A 23 0.18 13.05 13.59
N LEU A 24 0.83 14.19 13.85
CA LEU A 24 1.76 14.81 12.91
C LEU A 24 2.98 13.92 12.65
N ASN A 25 3.52 13.27 13.68
CA ASN A 25 4.63 12.33 13.52
C ASN A 25 4.22 11.12 12.64
N ILE A 26 3.02 10.56 12.85
CA ILE A 26 2.51 9.47 12.01
C ILE A 26 2.40 9.92 10.56
N VAL A 27 1.80 11.09 10.32
CA VAL A 27 1.60 11.63 8.96
C VAL A 27 2.93 11.90 8.26
N GLU A 28 3.91 12.46 8.98
CA GLU A 28 5.25 12.74 8.43
C GLU A 28 6.00 11.47 8.05
N GLN A 29 5.95 10.44 8.90
CA GLN A 29 6.65 9.17 8.68
C GLN A 29 6.00 8.32 7.59
N ARG A 30 4.66 8.29 7.53
CA ARG A 30 3.92 7.38 6.66
C ARG A 30 3.49 7.99 5.33
N GLN A 31 3.38 9.32 5.26
CA GLN A 31 3.11 10.10 4.04
C GLN A 31 1.87 9.68 3.25
N HIS A 32 0.86 9.08 3.92
CA HIS A 32 -0.43 8.82 3.29
C HIS A 32 -1.27 10.09 3.19
N THR A 33 -2.21 10.11 2.26
CA THR A 33 -3.13 11.23 2.08
C THR A 33 -4.28 11.20 3.08
N ARG A 34 -4.70 9.99 3.49
CA ARG A 34 -5.82 9.75 4.42
C ARG A 34 -5.49 8.65 5.39
N TYR A 35 -6.00 8.83 6.60
CA TYR A 35 -5.81 7.90 7.70
C TYR A 35 -7.16 7.55 8.30
N PRO A 36 -7.51 6.26 8.48
CA PRO A 36 -8.59 5.87 9.35
C PRO A 36 -8.30 6.36 10.77
N VAL A 37 -9.34 6.84 11.45
CA VAL A 37 -9.28 7.18 12.87
C VAL A 37 -10.14 6.19 13.61
N TYR A 38 -9.61 5.53 14.61
CA TYR A 38 -10.29 4.51 15.38
C TYR A 38 -10.34 4.85 16.89
N GLU A 39 -11.24 4.22 17.59
CA GLU A 39 -11.33 4.24 19.06
C GLU A 39 -11.24 2.79 19.55
N GLU A 40 -10.44 2.54 20.58
CA GLU A 40 -10.15 1.23 21.16
C GLU A 40 -9.38 0.29 20.21
N ASP A 41 -9.94 -0.05 19.05
CA ASP A 41 -9.32 -0.92 18.05
C ASP A 41 -9.80 -0.60 16.62
N LEU A 42 -9.21 -1.27 15.63
CA LEU A 42 -9.52 -1.06 14.20
C LEU A 42 -10.94 -1.54 13.80
N ASP A 43 -11.68 -2.22 14.66
CA ASP A 43 -13.07 -2.57 14.38
C ASP A 43 -14.01 -1.40 14.67
N HIS A 44 -13.53 -0.40 15.41
CA HIS A 44 -14.25 0.82 15.77
C HIS A 44 -13.69 2.04 15.03
N ILE A 45 -13.80 2.05 13.70
CA ILE A 45 -13.38 3.21 12.90
C ILE A 45 -14.42 4.32 13.00
N LEU A 46 -14.03 5.43 13.63
CA LEU A 46 -14.85 6.64 13.79
C LEU A 46 -14.97 7.41 12.47
N GLY A 47 -13.90 7.44 11.66
CA GLY A 47 -13.89 8.23 10.45
C GLY A 47 -12.56 8.22 9.72
N MET A 48 -12.40 9.18 8.82
CA MET A 48 -11.20 9.38 8.01
C MET A 48 -10.66 10.79 8.24
N LEU A 49 -9.35 10.88 8.46
CA LEU A 49 -8.62 12.13 8.57
C LEU A 49 -7.84 12.39 7.27
N ASP A 50 -8.03 13.56 6.66
CA ASP A 50 -7.24 14.00 5.50
C ASP A 50 -5.99 14.76 5.98
N ALA A 51 -4.81 14.28 5.60
CA ALA A 51 -3.53 14.88 5.98
C ALA A 51 -3.40 16.36 5.55
N LYS A 52 -4.03 16.75 4.43
CA LYS A 52 -4.03 18.15 3.97
C LYS A 52 -4.87 19.04 4.86
N ALA A 53 -5.88 18.49 5.53
CA ALA A 53 -6.68 19.26 6.48
C ALA A 53 -5.88 19.63 7.72
N LEU A 54 -4.97 18.76 8.18
CA LEU A 54 -4.06 19.06 9.30
C LEU A 54 -3.17 20.28 9.00
N LEU A 55 -2.67 20.43 7.77
CA LEU A 55 -1.85 21.59 7.42
C LEU A 55 -2.63 22.91 7.55
N ARG A 56 -3.93 22.89 7.28
CA ARG A 56 -4.80 24.08 7.46
C ARG A 56 -5.02 24.38 8.94
N LEU A 57 -5.26 23.35 9.72
CA LEU A 57 -5.43 23.45 11.17
C LEU A 57 -4.20 24.09 11.85
N ILE A 58 -3.01 23.60 11.54
CA ILE A 58 -1.75 24.12 12.08
C ILE A 58 -1.59 25.60 11.72
N ARG A 59 -1.89 25.98 10.47
CA ARG A 59 -1.78 27.37 10.01
C ARG A 59 -2.78 28.32 10.65
N SER A 60 -3.95 27.81 11.09
CA SER A 60 -4.93 28.59 11.85
C SER A 60 -4.59 28.73 13.33
N GLY A 61 -3.61 27.96 13.81
CA GLY A 61 -3.24 27.91 15.24
C GLY A 61 -4.20 27.08 16.09
N GLU A 62 -5.08 26.33 15.46
CA GLU A 62 -5.99 25.40 16.13
C GLU A 62 -5.28 24.07 16.42
N THR A 63 -5.73 23.37 17.45
CA THR A 63 -5.12 22.10 17.90
C THR A 63 -6.10 20.92 17.92
N ASP A 64 -7.40 21.19 17.79
CA ASP A 64 -8.43 20.15 17.79
C ASP A 64 -8.52 19.46 16.41
N TRP A 65 -7.61 18.52 16.19
CA TRP A 65 -7.57 17.75 14.95
C TRP A 65 -8.77 16.80 14.79
N ARG A 66 -9.44 16.42 15.87
CA ARG A 66 -10.60 15.52 15.83
C ARG A 66 -11.78 16.13 15.10
N SER A 67 -11.91 17.46 15.13
CA SER A 67 -12.91 18.20 14.37
C SER A 67 -12.78 18.04 12.85
N LEU A 68 -11.63 17.58 12.36
CA LEU A 68 -11.35 17.32 10.94
C LEU A 68 -11.78 15.92 10.48
N VAL A 69 -12.10 15.02 11.41
CA VAL A 69 -12.46 13.63 11.11
C VAL A 69 -13.82 13.60 10.42
N GLN A 70 -13.85 13.04 9.22
CA GLN A 70 -15.07 12.85 8.45
C GLN A 70 -15.58 11.42 8.62
N PRO A 71 -16.91 11.19 8.64
CA PRO A 71 -17.46 9.86 8.77
C PRO A 71 -16.91 8.88 7.73
N ALA A 72 -16.51 7.69 8.15
CA ALA A 72 -16.10 6.64 7.24
C ALA A 72 -17.31 6.00 6.55
N VAL A 73 -17.11 5.53 5.33
CA VAL A 73 -18.09 4.71 4.61
C VAL A 73 -17.64 3.26 4.70
N ALA A 74 -18.42 2.44 5.41
CA ALA A 74 -18.20 1.01 5.50
C ALA A 74 -19.04 0.26 4.46
N ILE A 75 -18.43 -0.76 3.83
CA ILE A 75 -19.09 -1.66 2.88
C ILE A 75 -18.61 -3.10 3.14
N PRO A 76 -19.41 -4.13 2.82
CA PRO A 76 -18.96 -5.52 2.97
C PRO A 76 -17.75 -5.81 2.08
N GLU A 77 -16.78 -6.58 2.58
CA GLU A 77 -15.59 -6.98 1.81
C GLU A 77 -15.93 -7.86 0.59
N SER A 78 -17.03 -8.62 0.69
CA SER A 78 -17.50 -9.52 -0.37
C SER A 78 -18.04 -8.83 -1.61
N VAL A 79 -18.29 -7.50 -1.58
CA VAL A 79 -18.80 -6.77 -2.76
C VAL A 79 -17.76 -6.72 -3.88
N SER A 80 -18.23 -6.60 -5.11
CA SER A 80 -17.34 -6.42 -6.26
C SER A 80 -16.66 -5.04 -6.24
N VAL A 81 -15.57 -4.91 -6.98
CA VAL A 81 -14.84 -3.63 -7.10
C VAL A 81 -15.73 -2.54 -7.70
N GLU A 82 -16.58 -2.90 -8.66
CA GLU A 82 -17.51 -1.98 -9.31
C GLU A 82 -18.51 -1.40 -8.31
N VAL A 83 -19.05 -2.23 -7.40
CA VAL A 83 -19.95 -1.80 -6.34
C VAL A 83 -19.22 -0.88 -5.36
N ALA A 84 -17.99 -1.20 -4.98
CA ALA A 84 -17.17 -0.35 -4.12
C ALA A 84 -16.92 1.03 -4.75
N VAL A 85 -16.58 1.08 -6.05
CA VAL A 85 -16.40 2.34 -6.79
C VAL A 85 -17.70 3.14 -6.88
N GLN A 86 -18.83 2.48 -7.10
CA GLN A 86 -20.13 3.15 -7.10
C GLN A 86 -20.46 3.75 -5.72
N ALA A 87 -20.17 3.03 -4.63
CA ALA A 87 -20.32 3.54 -3.27
C ALA A 87 -19.43 4.76 -3.01
N MET A 88 -18.15 4.72 -3.42
CA MET A 88 -17.24 5.86 -3.33
C MET A 88 -17.78 7.09 -4.08
N ARG A 89 -18.30 6.89 -5.31
CA ARG A 89 -18.92 7.98 -6.11
C ARG A 89 -20.17 8.54 -5.45
N ALA A 90 -21.08 7.68 -5.04
CA ALA A 90 -22.36 8.10 -4.45
C ALA A 90 -22.17 8.86 -3.14
N LYS A 91 -21.14 8.50 -2.35
CA LYS A 91 -20.79 9.15 -1.08
C LYS A 91 -19.74 10.24 -1.21
N GLN A 92 -19.21 10.47 -2.42
CA GLN A 92 -18.14 11.44 -2.71
C GLN A 92 -16.89 11.22 -1.83
N VAL A 93 -16.55 9.96 -1.54
CA VAL A 93 -15.36 9.57 -0.79
C VAL A 93 -14.38 8.84 -1.70
N GLN A 94 -13.08 8.89 -1.38
CA GLN A 94 -12.03 8.19 -2.12
C GLN A 94 -11.49 6.98 -1.35
N THR A 95 -12.02 6.72 -0.16
CA THR A 95 -11.63 5.59 0.68
C THR A 95 -12.87 5.02 1.33
N VAL A 96 -13.00 3.69 1.33
CA VAL A 96 -14.03 2.96 2.05
C VAL A 96 -13.39 1.94 2.97
N VAL A 97 -14.05 1.66 4.09
CA VAL A 97 -13.67 0.60 5.03
C VAL A 97 -14.38 -0.68 4.59
N LEU A 98 -13.64 -1.78 4.49
CA LEU A 98 -14.19 -3.09 4.19
C LEU A 98 -14.44 -3.84 5.49
N VAL A 99 -15.64 -4.37 5.65
CA VAL A 99 -16.05 -5.10 6.85
C VAL A 99 -16.43 -6.54 6.51
N ASP A 100 -16.09 -7.46 7.40
CA ASP A 100 -16.45 -8.86 7.31
C ASP A 100 -17.91 -9.12 7.74
N GLU A 101 -18.34 -10.38 7.72
CA GLU A 101 -19.70 -10.81 8.11
C GLU A 101 -19.97 -10.66 9.61
N HIS A 102 -18.95 -10.43 10.41
CA HIS A 102 -19.05 -10.21 11.87
C HIS A 102 -19.04 -8.73 12.23
N GLY A 103 -18.84 -7.85 11.23
CA GLY A 103 -18.73 -6.41 11.42
C GLY A 103 -17.31 -5.95 11.76
N GLY A 104 -16.33 -6.85 11.76
CA GLY A 104 -14.92 -6.51 11.94
C GLY A 104 -14.33 -5.85 10.70
N THR A 105 -13.34 -5.00 10.87
CA THR A 105 -12.63 -4.36 9.77
C THR A 105 -11.64 -5.32 9.13
N SER A 106 -11.87 -5.68 7.87
CA SER A 106 -10.96 -6.50 7.05
C SER A 106 -9.84 -5.66 6.46
N GLY A 107 -10.10 -4.39 6.16
CA GLY A 107 -9.13 -3.48 5.58
C GLY A 107 -9.76 -2.21 5.02
N ILE A 108 -9.01 -1.50 4.21
CA ILE A 108 -9.50 -0.31 3.49
C ILE A 108 -9.27 -0.46 1.98
N LEU A 109 -10.16 0.12 1.21
CA LEU A 109 -10.02 0.24 -0.24
C LEU A 109 -9.98 1.71 -0.62
N THR A 110 -8.96 2.11 -1.37
CA THR A 110 -8.82 3.48 -1.87
C THR A 110 -9.10 3.54 -3.37
N ALA A 111 -9.51 4.70 -3.86
CA ALA A 111 -9.68 4.93 -5.29
C ALA A 111 -8.35 4.75 -6.05
N ASP A 112 -7.23 5.10 -5.43
CA ASP A 112 -5.90 4.93 -6.00
C ASP A 112 -5.56 3.44 -6.16
N GLU A 113 -5.91 2.59 -5.19
CA GLU A 113 -5.72 1.14 -5.28
C GLU A 113 -6.54 0.52 -6.42
N VAL A 114 -7.80 0.97 -6.56
CA VAL A 114 -8.67 0.56 -7.68
C VAL A 114 -8.08 0.98 -9.02
N LEU A 115 -7.66 2.25 -9.14
CA LEU A 115 -7.05 2.78 -10.36
C LEU A 115 -5.75 2.05 -10.69
N TYR A 116 -4.91 1.80 -9.69
CA TYR A 116 -3.67 1.05 -9.88
C TYR A 116 -3.93 -0.36 -10.42
N ARG A 117 -4.90 -1.08 -9.85
CA ARG A 117 -5.24 -2.43 -10.30
C ARG A 117 -5.84 -2.46 -11.71
N LEU A 118 -6.67 -1.46 -12.04
CA LEU A 118 -7.31 -1.37 -13.35
C LEU A 118 -6.39 -0.83 -14.45
N LEU A 119 -5.52 0.12 -14.11
CA LEU A 119 -4.70 0.86 -15.06
C LEU A 119 -3.20 0.55 -14.92
N GLY A 120 -2.76 -0.13 -13.86
CA GLY A 120 -1.36 -0.39 -13.59
C GLY A 120 -0.63 -1.11 -14.73
N ARG A 121 -1.32 -2.02 -15.42
CA ARG A 121 -0.82 -2.65 -16.64
C ARG A 121 -0.71 -1.69 -17.85
N TRP A 122 -1.43 -0.56 -17.81
CA TRP A 122 -1.49 0.39 -18.94
C TRP A 122 -0.61 1.62 -18.74
N LEU A 123 -0.37 2.02 -17.50
CA LEU A 123 0.31 3.27 -17.20
C LEU A 123 1.80 3.11 -16.88
N GLY A 124 2.32 1.86 -16.78
CA GLY A 124 3.72 1.61 -16.40
C GLY A 124 4.10 2.35 -15.11
N GLY A 125 3.10 2.71 -14.30
CA GLY A 125 3.22 3.66 -13.21
C GLY A 125 3.27 2.96 -11.88
N GLY A 126 4.47 2.91 -11.32
CA GLY A 126 4.68 2.56 -9.93
C GLY A 126 3.86 3.44 -9.00
N ARG A 127 3.29 2.82 -7.98
CA ARG A 127 2.71 3.48 -6.81
C ARG A 127 3.59 4.64 -6.33
N GLN A 128 3.10 5.86 -6.37
CA GLN A 128 3.64 6.95 -5.56
C GLN A 128 3.24 6.74 -4.10
N GLY A 129 3.99 5.87 -3.46
CA GLY A 129 3.89 5.60 -2.03
C GLY A 129 4.98 4.61 -1.70
N THR A 130 6.17 5.11 -1.32
CA THR A 130 7.40 4.37 -0.99
C THR A 130 8.16 3.76 -2.16
N GLY A 131 8.83 4.61 -2.96
CA GLY A 131 9.98 4.19 -3.80
C GLY A 131 9.58 3.50 -5.11
N GLU A 132 10.09 4.02 -6.22
CA GLU A 132 9.99 3.45 -7.57
C GLU A 132 10.17 1.92 -7.52
N SER A 133 9.19 1.17 -8.07
CA SER A 133 9.24 -0.30 -8.15
C SER A 133 10.54 -0.78 -8.80
N VAL A 134 11.03 0.00 -9.78
CA VAL A 134 12.31 -0.19 -10.47
C VAL A 134 13.00 1.17 -10.59
N ARG A 135 14.17 1.32 -9.98
CA ARG A 135 14.96 2.54 -10.03
C ARG A 135 16.32 2.28 -10.64
N THR A 136 16.68 3.05 -11.67
CA THR A 136 18.01 2.97 -12.27
C THR A 136 19.03 3.69 -11.38
N LEU A 137 20.07 2.96 -11.00
CA LEU A 137 21.21 3.48 -10.23
C LEU A 137 22.33 3.99 -11.16
N PRO A 138 23.21 4.89 -10.68
CA PRO A 138 24.45 5.21 -11.38
C PRO A 138 25.22 3.91 -11.66
N ALA A 139 25.71 3.73 -12.86
CA ALA A 139 26.38 2.52 -13.39
C ALA A 139 25.44 1.48 -14.06
N GLY A 140 24.17 1.81 -14.30
CA GLY A 140 23.25 0.96 -15.07
C GLY A 140 22.63 -0.19 -14.29
N ASN A 141 22.88 -0.30 -12.98
CA ASN A 141 22.20 -1.25 -12.12
C ASN A 141 20.77 -0.78 -11.83
N LEU A 142 19.87 -1.73 -11.58
CA LEU A 142 18.50 -1.45 -11.19
C LEU A 142 18.32 -1.79 -9.70
N LEU A 143 17.69 -0.92 -8.96
CA LEU A 143 17.17 -1.22 -7.61
C LEU A 143 15.69 -1.50 -7.75
N VAL A 144 15.28 -2.70 -7.35
CA VAL A 144 13.92 -3.21 -7.55
C VAL A 144 13.27 -3.49 -6.21
N SER A 145 12.02 -3.07 -6.01
CA SER A 145 11.23 -3.46 -4.85
C SER A 145 10.92 -4.96 -4.90
N GLY A 146 10.98 -5.65 -3.77
CA GLY A 146 10.55 -7.05 -3.68
C GLY A 146 9.05 -7.24 -4.00
N LEU A 147 8.25 -6.18 -3.90
CA LEU A 147 6.83 -6.15 -4.28
C LEU A 147 6.60 -5.75 -5.75
N ALA A 148 7.64 -5.40 -6.50
CA ALA A 148 7.51 -5.12 -7.92
C ALA A 148 6.94 -6.33 -8.65
N LEU A 149 6.00 -6.11 -9.56
CA LEU A 149 5.48 -7.18 -10.39
C LEU A 149 6.56 -7.69 -11.33
N VAL A 150 6.61 -8.99 -11.54
CA VAL A 150 7.55 -9.62 -12.48
C VAL A 150 7.41 -8.98 -13.87
N ALA A 151 6.17 -8.78 -14.34
CA ALA A 151 5.92 -8.15 -15.64
C ALA A 151 6.52 -6.73 -15.78
N ASP A 152 6.50 -5.92 -14.71
CA ASP A 152 7.08 -4.57 -14.73
C ASP A 152 8.60 -4.62 -14.86
N VAL A 153 9.23 -5.63 -14.25
CA VAL A 153 10.68 -5.82 -14.33
C VAL A 153 11.09 -6.42 -15.67
N GLU A 154 10.29 -7.33 -16.23
CA GLU A 154 10.48 -7.84 -17.60
C GLU A 154 10.41 -6.73 -18.64
N ASP A 155 9.41 -5.86 -18.54
CA ASP A 155 9.26 -4.69 -19.42
C ASP A 155 10.44 -3.72 -19.30
N ALA A 156 10.99 -3.53 -18.10
CA ALA A 156 12.12 -2.63 -17.86
C ALA A 156 13.48 -3.22 -18.27
N THR A 157 13.61 -4.55 -18.28
CA THR A 157 14.88 -5.23 -18.47
C THR A 157 14.97 -6.07 -19.74
N GLY A 158 13.86 -6.56 -20.23
CA GLY A 158 13.80 -7.59 -21.27
C GLY A 158 14.17 -9.00 -20.78
N ALA A 159 14.26 -9.20 -19.46
CA ALA A 159 14.52 -10.52 -18.89
C ALA A 159 13.24 -11.38 -18.97
N GLU A 160 13.40 -12.68 -19.18
CA GLU A 160 12.30 -13.64 -19.12
C GLU A 160 12.26 -14.25 -17.72
N LEU A 161 11.34 -13.76 -16.89
CA LEU A 161 11.21 -14.13 -15.47
C LEU A 161 9.88 -14.82 -15.16
N ALA A 162 8.87 -14.63 -16.02
CA ALA A 162 7.51 -15.07 -15.76
C ALA A 162 7.39 -16.58 -15.58
N ASP A 163 6.60 -16.96 -14.57
CA ASP A 163 6.20 -18.32 -14.25
C ASP A 163 4.83 -18.26 -13.56
N ASP A 164 4.05 -19.34 -13.58
CA ASP A 164 2.71 -19.37 -12.96
C ASP A 164 2.76 -19.40 -11.42
N ASP A 165 3.95 -19.58 -10.83
CA ASP A 165 4.12 -19.78 -9.38
C ASP A 165 4.30 -18.46 -8.59
N TYR A 166 4.48 -17.31 -9.24
CA TYR A 166 4.73 -16.03 -8.56
C TYR A 166 4.40 -14.80 -9.41
N ASP A 167 3.90 -13.76 -8.75
CA ASP A 167 3.55 -12.47 -9.38
C ASP A 167 4.58 -11.36 -9.09
N THR A 168 5.42 -11.52 -8.05
CA THR A 168 6.34 -10.48 -7.58
C THR A 168 7.80 -10.94 -7.63
N ILE A 169 8.73 -9.97 -7.68
CA ILE A 169 10.18 -10.25 -7.63
C ILE A 169 10.58 -10.94 -6.33
N GLY A 170 9.95 -10.60 -5.22
CA GLY A 170 10.17 -11.31 -3.94
C GLY A 170 9.76 -12.77 -4.03
N GLY A 171 8.60 -13.06 -4.63
CA GLY A 171 8.11 -14.41 -4.91
C GLY A 171 9.05 -15.18 -5.83
N PHE A 172 9.46 -14.57 -6.95
CA PHE A 172 10.46 -15.11 -7.87
C PHE A 172 11.75 -15.54 -7.15
N ILE A 173 12.34 -14.64 -6.34
CA ILE A 173 13.58 -14.94 -5.59
C ILE A 173 13.36 -16.11 -4.62
N MET A 174 12.24 -16.12 -3.89
CA MET A 174 11.91 -17.19 -2.92
C MET A 174 11.74 -18.53 -3.61
N THR A 175 11.03 -18.58 -4.73
CA THR A 175 10.81 -19.80 -5.52
C THR A 175 12.13 -20.33 -6.09
N ARG A 176 12.95 -19.45 -6.68
CA ARG A 176 14.26 -19.84 -7.23
C ARG A 176 15.24 -20.35 -6.18
N LEU A 177 15.23 -19.81 -4.96
CA LEU A 177 16.09 -20.26 -3.86
C LEU A 177 15.51 -21.46 -3.10
N GLY A 178 14.22 -21.75 -3.21
CA GLY A 178 13.55 -22.82 -2.47
C GLY A 178 13.54 -22.65 -0.95
N ARG A 179 13.82 -21.42 -0.46
CA ARG A 179 13.88 -21.08 0.96
C ARG A 179 13.64 -19.59 1.17
N ILE A 180 13.46 -19.17 2.42
CA ILE A 180 13.43 -17.74 2.78
C ILE A 180 14.80 -17.13 2.49
N PRO A 181 14.87 -16.06 1.67
CA PRO A 181 16.11 -15.39 1.32
C PRO A 181 16.79 -14.72 2.52
N ARG A 182 18.08 -14.42 2.34
CA ARG A 182 18.85 -13.56 3.25
C ARG A 182 19.50 -12.44 2.46
N VAL A 183 19.78 -11.33 3.11
CA VAL A 183 20.55 -10.24 2.50
C VAL A 183 21.88 -10.80 1.96
N GLY A 184 22.16 -10.49 0.69
CA GLY A 184 23.34 -10.97 -0.03
C GLY A 184 23.10 -12.22 -0.90
N ASP A 185 21.98 -12.92 -0.75
CA ASP A 185 21.61 -14.02 -1.66
C ASP A 185 21.51 -13.53 -3.11
N ARG A 186 21.82 -14.42 -4.04
CA ARG A 186 21.83 -14.11 -5.47
C ARG A 186 21.05 -15.14 -6.26
N VAL A 187 20.37 -14.67 -7.30
CA VAL A 187 19.69 -15.49 -8.30
C VAL A 187 20.15 -15.02 -9.67
N ASP A 188 20.73 -15.92 -10.44
CA ASP A 188 21.17 -15.63 -11.80
C ASP A 188 20.08 -16.04 -12.79
N VAL A 189 19.75 -15.13 -13.72
CA VAL A 189 18.85 -15.36 -14.84
C VAL A 189 19.56 -14.85 -16.09
N THR A 190 19.21 -15.39 -17.25
CA THR A 190 19.86 -15.05 -18.52
C THR A 190 20.00 -13.54 -18.72
N GLY A 191 21.24 -13.05 -18.61
CA GLY A 191 21.57 -11.63 -18.78
C GLY A 191 21.53 -10.77 -17.52
N TYR A 192 20.98 -11.27 -16.39
CA TYR A 192 20.83 -10.50 -15.15
C TYR A 192 21.19 -11.30 -13.91
N GLN A 193 21.70 -10.61 -12.89
CA GLN A 193 21.89 -11.15 -11.54
C GLN A 193 21.05 -10.35 -10.55
N PHE A 194 20.13 -11.02 -9.89
CA PHE A 194 19.32 -10.46 -8.81
C PHE A 194 20.02 -10.71 -7.47
N ARG A 195 20.25 -9.63 -6.71
CA ARG A 195 20.89 -9.71 -5.40
C ARG A 195 19.98 -9.13 -4.34
N VAL A 196 19.64 -9.91 -3.31
CA VAL A 196 18.85 -9.45 -2.18
C VAL A 196 19.63 -8.39 -1.40
N MET A 197 19.14 -7.15 -1.43
CA MET A 197 19.76 -5.99 -0.78
C MET A 197 19.17 -5.71 0.61
N ALA A 198 17.87 -5.95 0.79
CA ALA A 198 17.17 -5.74 2.05
C ALA A 198 16.03 -6.76 2.24
N MET A 199 15.75 -7.07 3.50
CA MET A 199 14.64 -7.92 3.94
C MET A 199 13.77 -7.16 4.93
N ASP A 200 12.44 -7.37 4.86
CA ASP A 200 11.47 -6.95 5.85
C ASP A 200 10.87 -8.21 6.49
N GLY A 201 11.38 -8.58 7.66
CA GLY A 201 11.07 -9.85 8.31
C GLY A 201 11.41 -11.06 7.41
N ARG A 202 10.39 -11.73 6.90
CA ARG A 202 10.53 -12.91 6.01
C ARG A 202 10.34 -12.56 4.54
N ARG A 203 10.04 -11.33 4.22
CA ARG A 203 9.77 -10.83 2.86
C ARG A 203 11.02 -10.14 2.30
N VAL A 204 11.27 -10.32 1.00
CA VAL A 204 12.26 -9.52 0.28
C VAL A 204 11.74 -8.09 0.16
N ASP A 205 12.50 -7.11 0.64
CA ASP A 205 12.17 -5.69 0.53
C ASP A 205 12.78 -5.09 -0.75
N ARG A 206 14.08 -5.35 -0.97
CA ARG A 206 14.81 -4.79 -2.13
C ARG A 206 15.79 -5.78 -2.73
N VAL A 207 15.90 -5.69 -4.04
CA VAL A 207 16.79 -6.46 -4.88
C VAL A 207 17.64 -5.52 -5.74
#